data_86c7ad0296e21edd68835ed2dd2706b2
#
_entry.id   86c7ad0296e21edd68835ed2dd2706b2
#
_cell.length_a   1.000
_cell.length_b   1.000
_cell.length_c   1.000
_cell.angle_alpha   90.00
_cell.angle_beta   90.00
_cell.angle_gamma   90.00
#
_symmetry.space_group_name_H-M   'P 1'
#
loop_
_entity.id
_entity.type
_entity.pdbx_description
1 polymer ?
#
loop_
_entity_poly.entity_id
_entity_poly.type
_entity_poly.pdbx_seq_one_letter_code
_entity_poly.pdbx_strand_id
1 'polypeptide(L)'
;LRQGGHQVGDHGIEPLRRAMQAGRYTNTPVMVHIAVGVPLDDVLGEMRAGDIVTHCYQGTGDGIVATDGNVEPAARQARAKGVLFDVGHGGGSFRFDVARAALSHDFVADVISTDIHAHNIDGPVFSLAETASKLLNLGVSLEQVVRQCTTAPAQAIGRPELGTLKVGAVADLAAFHVREGGQFEFRDVAGEVMVGERRIEPHLTVRDGTVYRPRELAAECEEAIARARQMRAFTGRDFATLGWAPPTG
;
A
#
# COMPACT_ATOMS: atom_id res chain seq x y z
N LEU A 1 0.63 -12.32 -5.68
CA LEU A 1 0.64 -12.47 -7.15
C LEU A 1 0.71 -11.10 -7.82
N ARG A 2 1.50 -10.96 -8.89
CA ARG A 2 1.50 -9.77 -9.76
C ARG A 2 0.70 -10.08 -11.03
N GLN A 3 -0.42 -9.36 -11.22
CA GLN A 3 -1.39 -9.61 -12.30
C GLN A 3 -1.46 -8.42 -13.27
N GLY A 4 -0.32 -7.85 -13.65
CA GLY A 4 -0.24 -6.84 -14.71
C GLY A 4 0.08 -7.49 -16.06
N GLY A 5 -0.42 -6.92 -17.17
CA GLY A 5 -0.22 -7.46 -18.51
C GLY A 5 1.25 -7.69 -18.88
N HIS A 6 2.13 -6.80 -18.43
CA HIS A 6 3.58 -6.97 -18.63
C HIS A 6 4.17 -8.22 -17.94
N GLN A 7 3.62 -8.63 -16.80
CA GLN A 7 4.08 -9.81 -16.06
C GLN A 7 3.45 -11.10 -16.58
N VAL A 8 2.19 -11.06 -16.95
CA VAL A 8 1.44 -12.27 -17.35
C VAL A 8 1.49 -12.54 -18.86
N GLY A 9 1.75 -11.51 -19.68
CA GLY A 9 1.80 -11.65 -21.15
C GLY A 9 0.54 -12.34 -21.68
N ASP A 10 0.72 -13.30 -22.60
CA ASP A 10 -0.36 -14.05 -23.23
C ASP A 10 -1.12 -15.00 -22.27
N HIS A 11 -0.64 -15.16 -21.03
CA HIS A 11 -1.32 -16.03 -20.06
C HIS A 11 -2.56 -15.38 -19.42
N GLY A 12 -2.73 -14.05 -19.55
CA GLY A 12 -3.91 -13.31 -19.10
C GLY A 12 -4.27 -13.62 -17.64
N ILE A 13 -5.45 -14.15 -17.39
CA ILE A 13 -5.98 -14.43 -16.04
C ILE A 13 -5.51 -15.77 -15.44
N GLU A 14 -4.88 -16.63 -16.22
CA GLU A 14 -4.52 -18.00 -15.80
C GLU A 14 -3.57 -18.03 -14.57
N PRO A 15 -2.56 -17.15 -14.43
CA PRO A 15 -1.74 -17.11 -13.21
C PRO A 15 -2.55 -16.84 -11.96
N LEU A 16 -3.59 -15.99 -12.05
CA LEU A 16 -4.50 -15.73 -10.93
C LEU A 16 -5.31 -16.98 -10.57
N ARG A 17 -5.87 -17.67 -11.55
CA ARG A 17 -6.62 -18.92 -11.32
C ARG A 17 -5.80 -19.96 -10.58
N ARG A 18 -4.52 -20.11 -10.95
CA ARG A 18 -3.59 -21.01 -10.24
C ARG A 18 -3.29 -20.55 -8.82
N ALA A 19 -3.09 -19.24 -8.60
CA ALA A 19 -2.92 -18.70 -7.27
C ALA A 19 -4.17 -18.92 -6.41
N MET A 20 -5.35 -18.71 -6.97
CA MET A 20 -6.62 -18.99 -6.30
C MET A 20 -6.81 -20.45 -5.94
N GLN A 21 -6.37 -21.37 -6.81
CA GLN A 21 -6.36 -22.80 -6.53
C GLN A 21 -5.42 -23.14 -5.37
N ALA A 22 -4.20 -22.58 -5.37
CA ALA A 22 -3.25 -22.75 -4.28
C ALA A 22 -3.80 -22.18 -2.96
N GLY A 23 -4.39 -20.99 -2.97
CA GLY A 23 -5.03 -20.39 -1.81
C GLY A 23 -6.17 -21.24 -1.23
N ARG A 24 -6.98 -21.85 -2.10
CA ARG A 24 -8.01 -22.83 -1.66
C ARG A 24 -7.38 -24.06 -1.02
N TYR A 25 -6.34 -24.62 -1.63
CA TYR A 25 -5.67 -25.80 -1.13
C TYR A 25 -5.01 -25.60 0.24
N THR A 26 -4.40 -24.43 0.45
CA THR A 26 -3.70 -24.08 1.69
C THR A 26 -4.59 -23.37 2.73
N ASN A 27 -5.85 -23.07 2.37
CA ASN A 27 -6.76 -22.26 3.16
C ASN A 27 -6.15 -20.90 3.56
N THR A 28 -5.48 -20.24 2.61
CA THR A 28 -4.86 -18.93 2.81
C THR A 28 -5.47 -17.90 1.86
N PRO A 29 -5.53 -16.60 2.25
CA PRO A 29 -5.91 -15.55 1.32
C PRO A 29 -4.87 -15.37 0.21
N VAL A 30 -5.33 -14.90 -0.93
CA VAL A 30 -4.46 -14.51 -2.05
C VAL A 30 -4.42 -12.99 -2.13
N MET A 31 -3.22 -12.42 -2.14
CA MET A 31 -3.03 -10.99 -2.39
C MET A 31 -2.63 -10.79 -3.84
N VAL A 32 -3.36 -9.90 -4.53
CA VAL A 32 -3.19 -9.63 -5.96
C VAL A 32 -2.80 -8.17 -6.17
N HIS A 33 -1.67 -7.97 -6.83
CA HIS A 33 -1.26 -6.68 -7.38
C HIS A 33 -2.01 -6.47 -8.70
N ILE A 34 -2.87 -5.46 -8.78
CA ILE A 34 -3.54 -5.04 -10.00
C ILE A 34 -2.70 -4.04 -10.78
N ALA A 35 -2.68 -4.16 -12.10
CA ALA A 35 -2.02 -3.22 -13.00
C ALA A 35 -2.63 -3.33 -14.39
N VAL A 36 -2.32 -2.34 -15.24
CA VAL A 36 -2.79 -2.28 -16.62
C VAL A 36 -2.55 -3.58 -17.42
N GLY A 37 -3.49 -3.91 -18.29
CA GLY A 37 -3.37 -5.02 -19.25
C GLY A 37 -4.06 -6.31 -18.84
N VAL A 38 -4.70 -6.36 -17.66
CA VAL A 38 -5.65 -7.42 -17.30
C VAL A 38 -6.89 -6.71 -16.75
N PRO A 39 -8.07 -6.88 -17.38
CA PRO A 39 -9.29 -6.19 -16.97
C PRO A 39 -9.60 -6.40 -15.49
N LEU A 40 -9.98 -5.33 -14.79
CA LEU A 40 -10.28 -5.36 -13.36
C LEU A 40 -11.43 -6.35 -13.05
N ASP A 41 -12.44 -6.39 -13.90
CA ASP A 41 -13.60 -7.27 -13.76
C ASP A 41 -13.19 -8.76 -13.75
N ASP A 42 -12.27 -9.14 -14.63
CA ASP A 42 -11.74 -10.51 -14.71
C ASP A 42 -10.98 -10.85 -13.42
N VAL A 43 -10.13 -9.93 -12.93
CA VAL A 43 -9.37 -10.13 -11.69
C VAL A 43 -10.31 -10.28 -10.51
N LEU A 44 -11.23 -9.35 -10.32
CA LEU A 44 -12.14 -9.32 -9.17
C LEU A 44 -13.17 -10.45 -9.22
N GLY A 45 -13.54 -10.90 -10.42
CA GLY A 45 -14.43 -12.05 -10.63
C GLY A 45 -13.89 -13.35 -10.03
N GLU A 46 -12.58 -13.58 -10.12
CA GLU A 46 -11.90 -14.78 -9.60
C GLU A 46 -11.68 -14.73 -8.07
N MET A 47 -11.74 -13.55 -7.42
CA MET A 47 -11.40 -13.37 -6.01
C MET A 47 -12.52 -13.78 -5.07
N ARG A 48 -12.14 -14.22 -3.86
CA ARG A 48 -13.04 -14.70 -2.80
C ARG A 48 -13.08 -13.70 -1.64
N ALA A 49 -14.05 -13.87 -0.76
CA ALA A 49 -14.04 -13.22 0.54
C ALA A 49 -12.71 -13.51 1.28
N GLY A 50 -12.09 -12.47 1.82
CA GLY A 50 -10.81 -12.52 2.50
C GLY A 50 -9.57 -12.41 1.60
N ASP A 51 -9.71 -12.55 0.28
CA ASP A 51 -8.61 -12.25 -0.64
C ASP A 51 -8.38 -10.74 -0.71
N ILE A 52 -7.18 -10.29 -1.10
CA ILE A 52 -6.73 -8.90 -0.98
C ILE A 52 -6.33 -8.36 -2.36
N VAL A 53 -6.87 -7.22 -2.73
CA VAL A 53 -6.41 -6.40 -3.86
C VAL A 53 -5.47 -5.33 -3.33
N THR A 54 -4.20 -5.35 -3.71
CA THR A 54 -3.28 -4.27 -3.38
C THR A 54 -3.16 -3.27 -4.54
N HIS A 55 -2.72 -2.06 -4.22
CA HIS A 55 -2.63 -0.92 -5.13
C HIS A 55 -4.00 -0.35 -5.53
N CYS A 56 -4.95 -0.35 -4.59
CA CYS A 56 -6.31 0.07 -4.91
C CYS A 56 -6.41 1.53 -5.38
N TYR A 57 -5.46 2.39 -5.05
CA TYR A 57 -5.42 3.79 -5.50
C TYR A 57 -4.41 4.05 -6.62
N GLN A 58 -4.07 3.03 -7.40
CA GLN A 58 -3.23 3.19 -8.59
C GLN A 58 -4.00 3.90 -9.73
N GLY A 59 -3.30 4.64 -10.57
CA GLY A 59 -3.91 5.44 -11.64
C GLY A 59 -3.45 5.09 -13.05
N THR A 60 -3.02 3.85 -13.30
CA THR A 60 -2.44 3.43 -14.59
C THR A 60 -3.42 2.68 -15.51
N GLY A 61 -4.73 2.83 -15.33
CA GLY A 61 -5.76 2.04 -16.02
C GLY A 61 -6.07 0.72 -15.28
N ASP A 62 -7.15 0.07 -15.66
CA ASP A 62 -7.66 -1.15 -15.00
C ASP A 62 -7.67 -1.04 -13.45
N GLY A 63 -7.88 0.18 -12.94
CA GLY A 63 -7.96 0.51 -11.50
C GLY A 63 -9.39 0.52 -10.99
N ILE A 64 -9.55 0.78 -9.68
CA ILE A 64 -10.86 0.80 -9.03
C ILE A 64 -11.68 2.07 -9.29
N VAL A 65 -11.07 3.09 -9.88
CA VAL A 65 -11.72 4.37 -10.25
C VAL A 65 -11.68 4.51 -11.76
N ALA A 66 -12.86 4.67 -12.35
CA ALA A 66 -13.06 4.91 -13.77
C ALA A 66 -12.59 6.31 -14.19
N THR A 67 -12.50 6.52 -15.49
CA THR A 67 -12.08 7.82 -16.07
C THR A 67 -13.04 8.97 -15.78
N ASP A 68 -14.29 8.66 -15.46
CA ASP A 68 -15.32 9.64 -15.04
C ASP A 68 -15.25 9.98 -13.53
N GLY A 69 -14.31 9.40 -12.79
CA GLY A 69 -14.10 9.59 -11.37
C GLY A 69 -14.98 8.69 -10.46
N ASN A 70 -15.86 7.87 -11.04
CA ASN A 70 -16.67 6.94 -10.26
C ASN A 70 -15.88 5.69 -9.87
N VAL A 71 -16.27 5.07 -8.76
CA VAL A 71 -15.75 3.75 -8.38
C VAL A 71 -16.39 2.68 -9.25
N GLU A 72 -15.55 1.86 -9.87
CA GLU A 72 -15.98 0.77 -10.75
C GLU A 72 -16.98 -0.17 -10.06
N PRO A 73 -18.08 -0.53 -10.73
CA PRO A 73 -19.09 -1.43 -10.16
C PRO A 73 -18.49 -2.77 -9.69
N ALA A 74 -17.51 -3.31 -10.41
CA ALA A 74 -16.83 -4.54 -10.03
C ALA A 74 -16.10 -4.41 -8.70
N ALA A 75 -15.46 -3.27 -8.41
CA ALA A 75 -14.80 -3.03 -7.14
C ALA A 75 -15.83 -3.00 -5.97
N ARG A 76 -16.98 -2.37 -6.17
CA ARG A 76 -18.06 -2.37 -5.18
C ARG A 76 -18.63 -3.78 -4.93
N GLN A 77 -18.84 -4.55 -5.99
CA GLN A 77 -19.33 -5.93 -5.91
C GLN A 77 -18.31 -6.83 -5.21
N ALA A 78 -17.02 -6.72 -5.54
CA ALA A 78 -15.95 -7.46 -4.87
C ALA A 78 -15.89 -7.13 -3.37
N ARG A 79 -15.97 -5.85 -3.00
CA ARG A 79 -16.06 -5.42 -1.59
C ARG A 79 -17.28 -6.02 -0.88
N ALA A 80 -18.46 -5.97 -1.51
CA ALA A 80 -19.68 -6.56 -0.95
C ALA A 80 -19.56 -8.09 -0.78
N LYS A 81 -18.78 -8.76 -1.62
CA LYS A 81 -18.42 -10.18 -1.52
C LYS A 81 -17.41 -10.47 -0.40
N GLY A 82 -16.74 -9.44 0.14
CA GLY A 82 -15.76 -9.55 1.21
C GLY A 82 -14.29 -9.56 0.74
N VAL A 83 -14.00 -9.14 -0.49
CA VAL A 83 -12.64 -8.86 -0.94
C VAL A 83 -12.14 -7.60 -0.24
N LEU A 84 -10.90 -7.63 0.25
CA LEU A 84 -10.25 -6.52 0.94
C LEU A 84 -9.41 -5.69 -0.03
N PHE A 85 -9.31 -4.40 0.23
CA PHE A 85 -8.56 -3.46 -0.59
C PHE A 85 -7.42 -2.83 0.22
N ASP A 86 -6.21 -2.96 -0.29
CA ASP A 86 -5.00 -2.46 0.33
C ASP A 86 -4.42 -1.30 -0.48
N VAL A 87 -3.90 -0.29 0.22
CA VAL A 87 -3.27 0.88 -0.42
C VAL A 87 -2.05 0.49 -1.22
N GLY A 88 -1.12 -0.29 -0.63
CA GLY A 88 0.10 -0.73 -1.30
C GLY A 88 0.78 0.40 -2.07
N HIS A 89 1.18 1.48 -1.39
CA HIS A 89 1.57 2.76 -2.03
C HIS A 89 2.54 2.58 -3.21
N GLY A 90 3.63 1.81 -3.02
CA GLY A 90 4.62 1.52 -4.06
C GLY A 90 5.25 2.75 -4.69
N GLY A 91 6.15 2.50 -5.65
CA GLY A 91 6.77 3.56 -6.45
C GLY A 91 5.92 4.05 -7.63
N GLY A 92 4.83 3.32 -7.97
CA GLY A 92 3.98 3.61 -9.13
C GLY A 92 2.47 3.42 -8.89
N SER A 93 2.03 3.20 -7.64
CA SER A 93 0.70 2.65 -7.38
C SER A 93 -0.17 3.46 -6.42
N PHE A 94 0.14 4.75 -6.24
CA PHE A 94 -0.69 5.65 -5.42
C PHE A 94 -0.79 7.04 -6.06
N ARG A 95 -2.02 7.47 -6.33
CA ARG A 95 -2.30 8.82 -6.84
C ARG A 95 -3.31 9.53 -5.95
N PHE A 96 -3.09 10.81 -5.71
CA PHE A 96 -3.98 11.63 -4.88
C PHE A 96 -5.35 11.82 -5.53
N ASP A 97 -5.40 12.03 -6.85
CA ASP A 97 -6.67 12.19 -7.58
C ASP A 97 -7.53 10.92 -7.48
N VAL A 98 -6.94 9.74 -7.65
CA VAL A 98 -7.63 8.45 -7.52
C VAL A 98 -8.11 8.21 -6.08
N ALA A 99 -7.24 8.49 -5.10
CA ALA A 99 -7.60 8.33 -3.69
C ALA A 99 -8.75 9.28 -3.30
N ARG A 100 -8.70 10.57 -3.72
CA ARG A 100 -9.81 11.53 -3.49
C ARG A 100 -11.11 11.08 -4.13
N ALA A 101 -11.07 10.63 -5.38
CA ALA A 101 -12.24 10.12 -6.08
C ALA A 101 -12.84 8.90 -5.34
N ALA A 102 -12.02 7.92 -4.97
CA ALA A 102 -12.47 6.76 -4.21
C ALA A 102 -13.10 7.17 -2.87
N LEU A 103 -12.43 8.04 -2.10
CA LEU A 103 -12.90 8.50 -0.79
C LEU A 103 -14.19 9.33 -0.89
N SER A 104 -14.37 10.15 -1.94
CA SER A 104 -15.61 10.91 -2.16
C SER A 104 -16.82 10.04 -2.44
N HIS A 105 -16.58 8.78 -2.79
CA HIS A 105 -17.58 7.75 -3.00
C HIS A 105 -17.62 6.68 -1.88
N ASP A 106 -17.12 7.01 -0.69
CA ASP A 106 -17.06 6.13 0.48
C ASP A 106 -16.29 4.83 0.25
N PHE A 107 -15.35 4.84 -0.73
CA PHE A 107 -14.51 3.69 -1.00
C PHE A 107 -13.14 3.85 -0.32
N VAL A 108 -13.14 3.64 1.00
CA VAL A 108 -11.94 3.69 1.84
C VAL A 108 -11.23 2.35 1.78
N ALA A 109 -9.90 2.32 1.64
CA ALA A 109 -9.11 1.08 1.72
C ALA A 109 -9.30 0.36 3.07
N ASP A 110 -9.19 -0.96 3.08
CA ASP A 110 -9.29 -1.76 4.31
C ASP A 110 -7.97 -1.80 5.07
N VAL A 111 -6.86 -1.76 4.34
CA VAL A 111 -5.49 -1.85 4.86
C VAL A 111 -4.61 -0.75 4.26
N ILE A 112 -3.67 -0.24 5.04
CA ILE A 112 -2.62 0.66 4.57
C ILE A 112 -1.29 -0.08 4.63
N SER A 113 -0.68 -0.29 3.47
CA SER A 113 0.68 -0.82 3.34
C SER A 113 1.53 0.06 2.42
N THR A 114 2.84 -0.15 2.44
CA THR A 114 3.79 0.75 1.77
C THR A 114 4.30 0.22 0.44
N ASP A 115 4.42 -1.08 0.27
CA ASP A 115 5.20 -1.67 -0.83
C ASP A 115 6.59 -1.01 -0.97
N ILE A 116 7.23 -0.70 0.18
CA ILE A 116 8.55 -0.06 0.20
C ILE A 116 9.64 -1.04 -0.23
N HIS A 117 10.51 -0.58 -1.11
CA HIS A 117 11.64 -1.36 -1.62
C HIS A 117 12.77 -0.43 -2.08
N ALA A 118 13.90 -1.00 -2.51
CA ALA A 118 15.11 -0.26 -2.87
C ALA A 118 14.88 0.89 -3.90
N HIS A 119 13.87 0.79 -4.76
CA HIS A 119 13.63 1.79 -5.80
C HIS A 119 12.70 2.94 -5.37
N ASN A 120 12.02 2.83 -4.22
CA ASN A 120 11.10 3.86 -3.74
C ASN A 120 11.37 4.29 -2.29
N ILE A 121 12.48 3.84 -1.69
CA ILE A 121 12.87 4.21 -0.33
C ILE A 121 13.24 5.70 -0.21
N ASP A 122 13.70 6.31 -1.31
CA ASP A 122 14.00 7.75 -1.40
C ASP A 122 12.79 8.58 -1.84
N GLY A 123 11.61 7.98 -1.91
CA GLY A 123 10.34 8.58 -2.30
C GLY A 123 9.67 7.86 -3.47
N PRO A 124 8.38 8.09 -3.63
CA PRO A 124 7.48 8.91 -2.83
C PRO A 124 6.95 8.22 -1.56
N VAL A 125 7.40 6.98 -1.26
CA VAL A 125 6.88 6.16 -0.14
C VAL A 125 7.48 6.57 1.20
N PHE A 126 8.79 6.66 1.30
CA PHE A 126 9.62 6.94 2.48
C PHE A 126 9.37 6.03 3.69
N SER A 127 8.12 5.87 4.15
CA SER A 127 7.76 5.08 5.33
C SER A 127 6.26 4.79 5.40
N LEU A 128 5.86 3.90 6.32
CA LEU A 128 4.44 3.69 6.65
C LEU A 128 3.82 4.95 7.27
N ALA A 129 4.55 5.66 8.11
CA ALA A 129 4.07 6.91 8.71
C ALA A 129 3.79 8.00 7.67
N GLU A 130 4.62 8.10 6.63
CA GLU A 130 4.40 9.01 5.50
C GLU A 130 3.14 8.61 4.70
N THR A 131 2.99 7.33 4.36
CA THR A 131 1.79 6.81 3.67
C THR A 131 0.52 7.05 4.50
N ALA A 132 0.56 6.74 5.80
CA ALA A 132 -0.53 6.98 6.72
C ALA A 132 -0.89 8.47 6.84
N SER A 133 0.11 9.36 6.86
CA SER A 133 -0.08 10.81 6.88
C SER A 133 -0.80 11.32 5.64
N LYS A 134 -0.55 10.75 4.46
CA LYS A 134 -1.27 11.08 3.22
C LYS A 134 -2.76 10.79 3.36
N LEU A 135 -3.11 9.59 3.84
CA LEU A 135 -4.52 9.21 4.05
C LEU A 135 -5.19 10.08 5.11
N LEU A 136 -4.47 10.42 6.20
CA LEU A 136 -4.95 11.31 7.24
C LEU A 136 -5.31 12.72 6.69
N ASN A 137 -4.51 13.26 5.77
CA ASN A 137 -4.77 14.55 5.13
C ASN A 137 -5.79 14.47 3.99
N LEU A 138 -6.07 13.29 3.47
CA LEU A 138 -7.18 13.01 2.55
C LEU A 138 -8.53 12.83 3.27
N GLY A 139 -8.58 12.96 4.59
CA GLY A 139 -9.81 12.95 5.38
C GLY A 139 -10.11 11.63 6.10
N VAL A 140 -9.26 10.62 5.99
CA VAL A 140 -9.40 9.40 6.80
C VAL A 140 -9.11 9.74 8.26
N SER A 141 -9.96 9.30 9.20
CA SER A 141 -9.75 9.61 10.63
C SER A 141 -8.49 8.94 11.18
N LEU A 142 -7.87 9.54 12.20
CA LEU A 142 -6.68 8.97 12.84
C LEU A 142 -6.94 7.56 13.37
N GLU A 143 -8.08 7.35 14.00
CA GLU A 143 -8.49 6.04 14.52
C GLU A 143 -8.56 4.99 13.38
N GLN A 144 -9.15 5.36 12.25
CA GLN A 144 -9.24 4.48 11.09
C GLN A 144 -7.87 4.20 10.47
N VAL A 145 -7.01 5.22 10.34
CA VAL A 145 -5.63 5.04 9.86
C VAL A 145 -4.86 4.08 10.76
N VAL A 146 -4.95 4.24 12.09
CA VAL A 146 -4.30 3.33 13.05
C VAL A 146 -4.84 1.90 12.89
N ARG A 147 -6.16 1.73 12.81
CA ARG A 147 -6.78 0.42 12.58
C ARG A 147 -6.29 -0.21 11.27
N GLN A 148 -6.21 0.55 10.20
CA GLN A 148 -5.74 0.10 8.88
C GLN A 148 -4.25 -0.26 8.84
N CYS A 149 -3.47 0.22 9.80
CA CYS A 149 -2.04 -0.13 9.95
C CYS A 149 -1.79 -1.22 11.00
N THR A 150 -2.79 -1.66 11.76
CA THR A 150 -2.61 -2.57 12.91
C THR A 150 -3.57 -3.76 12.88
N THR A 151 -4.75 -3.62 13.46
CA THR A 151 -5.70 -4.74 13.59
C THR A 151 -6.28 -5.21 12.26
N ALA A 152 -6.50 -4.32 11.30
CA ALA A 152 -7.05 -4.70 10.00
C ALA A 152 -6.09 -5.59 9.19
N PRO A 153 -4.79 -5.24 9.00
CA PRO A 153 -3.86 -6.14 8.32
C PRO A 153 -3.65 -7.45 9.08
N ALA A 154 -3.63 -7.43 10.43
CA ALA A 154 -3.53 -8.65 11.22
C ALA A 154 -4.71 -9.61 10.95
N GLN A 155 -5.93 -9.08 10.91
CA GLN A 155 -7.13 -9.85 10.55
C GLN A 155 -7.07 -10.37 9.10
N ALA A 156 -6.63 -9.52 8.16
CA ALA A 156 -6.53 -9.87 6.75
C ALA A 156 -5.60 -11.06 6.47
N ILE A 157 -4.54 -11.23 7.27
CA ILE A 157 -3.61 -12.36 7.16
C ILE A 157 -3.95 -13.53 8.12
N GLY A 158 -5.11 -13.49 8.78
CA GLY A 158 -5.55 -14.54 9.70
C GLY A 158 -4.78 -14.59 11.01
N ARG A 159 -4.18 -13.49 11.47
CA ARG A 159 -3.40 -13.37 12.71
C ARG A 159 -4.03 -12.34 13.66
N PRO A 160 -5.29 -12.55 14.12
CA PRO A 160 -6.03 -11.56 14.93
C PRO A 160 -5.42 -11.28 16.30
N GLU A 161 -4.46 -12.10 16.75
CA GLU A 161 -3.68 -11.89 17.96
C GLU A 161 -2.62 -10.79 17.82
N LEU A 162 -2.30 -10.37 16.59
CA LEU A 162 -1.38 -9.28 16.27
C LEU A 162 -2.11 -7.93 16.18
N GLY A 163 -1.35 -6.85 16.11
CA GLY A 163 -1.88 -5.49 15.94
C GLY A 163 -2.73 -5.00 17.11
N THR A 164 -2.52 -5.53 18.31
CA THR A 164 -3.30 -5.23 19.53
C THR A 164 -2.39 -4.95 20.73
N LEU A 165 -2.87 -4.09 21.65
CA LEU A 165 -2.20 -3.76 22.91
C LEU A 165 -2.73 -4.58 24.10
N LYS A 166 -3.40 -5.71 23.86
CA LYS A 166 -3.89 -6.56 24.94
C LYS A 166 -2.74 -7.14 25.75
N VAL A 167 -2.96 -7.26 27.07
CA VAL A 167 -2.00 -7.95 27.96
C VAL A 167 -1.80 -9.38 27.48
N GLY A 168 -0.54 -9.79 27.35
CA GLY A 168 -0.15 -11.11 26.82
C GLY A 168 0.06 -11.15 25.30
N ALA A 169 -0.23 -10.06 24.56
CA ALA A 169 0.14 -9.96 23.16
C ALA A 169 1.67 -9.80 23.00
N VAL A 170 2.17 -10.07 21.78
CA VAL A 170 3.57 -9.80 21.44
C VAL A 170 3.84 -8.30 21.64
N ALA A 171 4.99 -7.98 22.26
CA ALA A 171 5.39 -6.60 22.54
C ALA A 171 5.93 -5.90 21.28
N ASP A 172 5.08 -5.79 20.25
CA ASP A 172 5.31 -5.04 19.02
C ASP A 172 4.47 -3.76 19.08
N LEU A 173 5.11 -2.63 19.35
CA LEU A 173 4.47 -1.36 19.62
C LEU A 173 5.08 -0.24 18.75
N ALA A 174 4.28 0.73 18.35
CA ALA A 174 4.77 1.97 17.80
C ALA A 174 4.17 3.16 18.57
N ALA A 175 5.01 4.05 19.06
CA ALA A 175 4.58 5.35 19.58
C ALA A 175 4.94 6.44 18.57
N PHE A 176 4.03 7.37 18.36
CA PHE A 176 4.20 8.47 17.41
C PHE A 176 3.53 9.75 17.91
N HIS A 177 3.97 10.87 17.39
CA HIS A 177 3.29 12.15 17.53
C HIS A 177 2.50 12.45 16.27
N VAL A 178 1.31 13.03 16.41
CA VAL A 178 0.61 13.68 15.30
C VAL A 178 0.92 15.16 15.42
N ARG A 179 1.76 15.67 14.52
CA ARG A 179 1.99 17.11 14.42
C ARG A 179 0.83 17.73 13.65
N GLU A 180 0.32 18.83 14.19
CA GLU A 180 -0.80 19.60 13.62
C GLU A 180 -0.39 21.06 13.39
N GLY A 181 -1.08 21.74 12.47
CA GLY A 181 -0.88 23.16 12.17
C GLY A 181 0.39 23.45 11.36
N GLY A 182 1.03 22.43 10.79
CA GLY A 182 2.16 22.59 9.87
C GLY A 182 1.72 22.72 8.41
N GLN A 183 2.69 22.99 7.55
CA GLN A 183 2.56 22.84 6.09
C GLN A 183 3.50 21.72 5.67
N PHE A 184 2.97 20.50 5.55
CA PHE A 184 3.75 19.33 5.21
C PHE A 184 3.49 18.96 3.76
N GLU A 185 4.55 18.93 2.95
CA GLU A 185 4.45 18.47 1.57
C GLU A 185 4.45 16.95 1.52
N PHE A 186 3.49 16.39 0.77
CA PHE A 186 3.38 14.98 0.43
C PHE A 186 3.34 14.85 -1.09
N ARG A 187 4.06 13.85 -1.62
CA ARG A 187 4.11 13.61 -3.07
C ARG A 187 3.52 12.26 -3.39
N ASP A 188 2.78 12.20 -4.48
CA ASP A 188 2.33 10.93 -5.06
C ASP A 188 3.28 10.44 -6.17
N VAL A 189 2.91 9.32 -6.81
CA VAL A 189 3.73 8.70 -7.86
C VAL A 189 3.64 9.43 -9.20
N ALA A 190 2.66 10.32 -9.39
CA ALA A 190 2.52 11.17 -10.58
C ALA A 190 3.25 12.51 -10.43
N GLY A 191 3.84 12.78 -9.26
CA GLY A 191 4.51 14.04 -8.94
C GLY A 191 3.58 15.12 -8.41
N GLU A 192 2.29 14.82 -8.17
CA GLU A 192 1.39 15.76 -7.52
C GLU A 192 1.87 16.03 -6.09
N VAL A 193 1.89 17.30 -5.70
CA VAL A 193 2.23 17.73 -4.35
C VAL A 193 0.96 18.14 -3.61
N MET A 194 0.67 17.44 -2.52
CA MET A 194 -0.38 17.82 -1.58
C MET A 194 0.25 18.48 -0.35
N VAL A 195 -0.21 19.66 0.03
CA VAL A 195 0.15 20.28 1.30
C VAL A 195 -0.89 19.89 2.34
N GLY A 196 -0.44 19.17 3.37
CA GLY A 196 -1.28 18.72 4.47
C GLY A 196 -0.93 19.46 5.77
N GLU A 197 -1.87 19.47 6.72
CA GLU A 197 -1.72 20.13 8.01
C GLU A 197 -1.31 19.18 9.14
N ARG A 198 -1.33 17.86 8.87
CA ARG A 198 -1.05 16.83 9.87
C ARG A 198 0.01 15.86 9.39
N ARG A 199 0.94 15.50 10.30
CA ARG A 199 2.00 14.53 10.01
C ARG A 199 2.18 13.56 11.17
N ILE A 200 2.21 12.28 10.88
CA ILE A 200 2.55 11.22 11.84
C ILE A 200 4.07 11.10 11.88
N GLU A 201 4.66 11.38 13.04
CA GLU A 201 6.11 11.30 13.28
C GLU A 201 6.41 10.17 14.26
N PRO A 202 7.14 9.11 13.85
CA PRO A 202 7.53 8.05 14.76
C PRO A 202 8.39 8.56 15.92
N HIS A 203 8.07 8.14 17.15
CA HIS A 203 8.83 8.46 18.36
C HIS A 203 9.69 7.28 18.82
N LEU A 204 9.10 6.10 18.90
CA LEU A 204 9.79 4.84 19.18
C LEU A 204 9.03 3.66 18.57
N THR A 205 9.77 2.59 18.32
CA THR A 205 9.20 1.28 17.96
C THR A 205 9.73 0.25 18.95
N VAL A 206 8.84 -0.63 19.41
CA VAL A 206 9.23 -1.82 20.19
C VAL A 206 8.95 -3.03 19.29
N ARG A 207 9.92 -3.91 19.16
CA ARG A 207 9.78 -5.17 18.45
C ARG A 207 10.24 -6.30 19.36
N ASP A 208 9.37 -7.23 19.63
CA ASP A 208 9.63 -8.35 20.52
C ASP A 208 10.27 -7.89 21.85
N GLY A 209 9.74 -6.82 22.43
CA GLY A 209 10.22 -6.20 23.66
C GLY A 209 11.48 -5.32 23.52
N THR A 210 12.16 -5.32 22.39
CA THR A 210 13.34 -4.46 22.15
C THR A 210 12.92 -3.09 21.67
N VAL A 211 13.43 -2.02 22.32
CA VAL A 211 13.11 -0.63 22.00
C VAL A 211 14.08 -0.06 20.97
N TYR A 212 13.54 0.53 19.93
CA TYR A 212 14.26 1.24 18.87
C TYR A 212 13.80 2.69 18.81
N ARG A 213 14.74 3.64 18.77
CA ARG A 213 14.46 5.07 18.58
C ARG A 213 15.04 5.55 17.27
N PRO A 214 14.32 6.41 16.50
CA PRO A 214 14.79 6.86 15.19
C PRO A 214 16.20 7.44 15.20
N ARG A 215 16.58 8.17 16.28
CA ARG A 215 17.91 8.77 16.42
C ARG A 215 19.02 7.75 16.68
N GLU A 216 18.72 6.65 17.32
CA GLU A 216 19.67 5.57 17.62
C GLU A 216 19.91 4.68 16.39
N LEU A 217 18.93 4.62 15.48
CA LEU A 217 19.00 3.85 14.24
C LEU A 217 19.53 4.65 13.05
N ALA A 218 19.82 5.95 13.19
CA ALA A 218 20.17 6.80 12.06
C ALA A 218 21.33 6.22 11.23
N ALA A 219 22.43 5.78 11.87
CA ALA A 219 23.59 5.23 11.18
C ALA A 219 23.29 3.89 10.49
N GLU A 220 22.56 2.99 11.16
CA GLU A 220 22.14 1.69 10.59
C GLU A 220 21.17 1.86 9.44
N CYS A 221 20.25 2.84 9.54
CA CYS A 221 19.34 3.20 8.46
C CYS A 221 20.08 3.79 7.27
N GLU A 222 21.07 4.67 7.49
CA GLU A 222 21.93 5.21 6.43
C GLU A 222 22.70 4.13 5.69
N GLU A 223 23.27 3.15 6.40
CA GLU A 223 23.88 1.98 5.77
C GLU A 223 22.89 1.15 4.96
N ALA A 224 21.71 0.87 5.49
CA ALA A 224 20.70 0.10 4.80
C ALA A 224 20.20 0.83 3.52
N ILE A 225 20.01 2.13 3.60
CA ILE A 225 19.67 3.00 2.47
C ILE A 225 20.81 3.01 1.44
N ALA A 226 22.06 3.14 1.87
CA ALA A 226 23.22 3.11 1.00
C ALA A 226 23.34 1.77 0.26
N ARG A 227 23.13 0.64 0.94
CA ARG A 227 23.09 -0.69 0.33
C ARG A 227 21.94 -0.81 -0.69
N ALA A 228 20.76 -0.31 -0.37
CA ALA A 228 19.61 -0.30 -1.28
C ALA A 228 19.90 0.53 -2.55
N ARG A 229 20.55 1.69 -2.41
CA ARG A 229 20.99 2.54 -3.55
C ARG A 229 22.04 1.82 -4.41
N GLN A 230 22.99 1.11 -3.81
CA GLN A 230 23.98 0.30 -4.54
C GLN A 230 23.31 -0.84 -5.30
N MET A 231 22.34 -1.53 -4.70
CA MET A 231 21.58 -2.59 -5.39
C MET A 231 20.80 -2.04 -6.57
N ARG A 232 20.23 -0.85 -6.47
CA ARG A 232 19.57 -0.16 -7.60
C ARG A 232 20.53 0.07 -8.76
N ALA A 233 21.73 0.57 -8.48
CA ALA A 233 22.75 0.81 -9.48
C ALA A 233 23.25 -0.50 -10.14
N PHE A 234 23.34 -1.60 -9.38
CA PHE A 234 23.83 -2.88 -9.87
C PHE A 234 22.79 -3.62 -10.74
N THR A 235 21.51 -3.51 -10.44
CA THR A 235 20.46 -4.25 -11.18
C THR A 235 20.24 -3.70 -12.60
N GLY A 236 20.78 -2.51 -12.94
CA GLY A 236 20.77 -1.95 -14.30
C GLY A 236 19.39 -1.85 -14.97
N ARG A 237 18.32 -2.11 -14.24
CA ARG A 237 16.96 -2.02 -14.72
C ARG A 237 16.55 -0.56 -14.74
N ASP A 238 16.73 0.04 -15.89
CA ASP A 238 16.20 1.36 -16.18
C ASP A 238 14.68 1.26 -16.25
N PHE A 239 13.99 1.76 -15.22
CA PHE A 239 12.52 1.77 -15.17
C PHE A 239 11.93 2.66 -16.27
N ALA A 240 12.72 3.52 -16.92
CA ALA A 240 12.32 4.24 -18.12
C ALA A 240 11.87 3.29 -19.25
N THR A 241 12.46 2.09 -19.34
CA THR A 241 12.04 1.06 -20.30
C THR A 241 10.70 0.40 -19.97
N LEU A 242 10.18 0.62 -18.75
CA LEU A 242 8.89 0.13 -18.28
C LEU A 242 7.81 1.24 -18.31
N GLY A 243 8.09 2.37 -18.95
CA GLY A 243 7.14 3.50 -19.06
C GLY A 243 7.05 4.37 -17.81
N TRP A 244 7.93 4.16 -16.83
CA TRP A 244 8.02 5.00 -15.64
C TRP A 244 9.28 5.87 -15.72
N ALA A 245 9.10 7.18 -15.83
CA ALA A 245 10.18 8.17 -15.65
C ALA A 245 10.03 8.78 -14.25
N PRO A 246 11.10 8.81 -13.42
CA PRO A 246 11.07 9.59 -12.19
C PRO A 246 10.88 11.07 -12.56
N PRO A 247 10.13 11.85 -11.76
CA PRO A 247 10.06 13.29 -11.98
C PRO A 247 11.48 13.85 -11.95
N THR A 248 11.84 14.58 -13.02
CA THR A 248 13.07 15.37 -13.07
C THR A 248 12.95 16.45 -12.02
N GLY A 249 13.81 16.40 -10.98
CA GLY A 249 13.86 17.29 -9.82
C GLY A 249 14.02 18.77 -10.15
#